data_854c1f5701691fdbc61106439f2ae920
#
_entry.id   854c1f5701691fdbc61106439f2ae920
#
_cell.length_a   1.000
_cell.length_b   1.000
_cell.length_c   1.000
_cell.angle_alpha   90.00
_cell.angle_beta   90.00
_cell.angle_gamma   90.00
#
_symmetry.space_group_name_H-M   'P 1'
#
loop_
_entity.id
_entity.type
_entity.pdbx_description
1 polymer ?
#
loop_
_entity_poly.entity_id
_entity_poly.type
_entity_poly.pdbx_seq_one_letter_code
_entity_poly.pdbx_strand_id
1 'polypeptide(L)'
;MPNKIDVLARISPQMAAVLAKEDELAGDANDTSAGFAQMRENYVAGRAWWNEGAPEMDRVVDDAVEGSFGAIGVRRYYPCEIAEGATAPAIVYVHGGGFVLGNLDTHDRICRILAKRAGVPVVAVDYRLSPEAKYPSAVREAAAVAAHLHEAGKAWGIDG
;
A
#
# COMPACT_ATOMS: atom_id res chain seq x y z
N MET A 1 -7.58 33.88 -15.73
CA MET A 1 -6.51 32.97 -16.14
C MET A 1 -7.08 32.05 -17.22
N PRO A 2 -6.67 32.18 -18.46
CA PRO A 2 -7.11 31.28 -19.53
C PRO A 2 -6.31 29.96 -19.37
N ASN A 3 -6.95 28.83 -19.52
CA ASN A 3 -6.43 27.45 -19.57
C ASN A 3 -6.56 26.59 -18.31
N LYS A 4 -7.65 26.66 -17.57
CA LYS A 4 -8.06 25.47 -16.83
C LYS A 4 -8.66 24.49 -17.85
N ILE A 5 -7.92 23.42 -18.16
CA ILE A 5 -8.45 22.29 -18.91
C ILE A 5 -9.58 21.70 -18.07
N ASP A 6 -10.77 21.60 -18.64
CA ASP A 6 -11.84 20.80 -18.06
C ASP A 6 -11.45 19.31 -18.19
N VAL A 7 -10.88 18.77 -17.13
CA VAL A 7 -10.39 17.39 -17.07
C VAL A 7 -11.59 16.43 -17.18
N LEU A 8 -12.70 16.75 -16.53
CA LEU A 8 -13.89 15.88 -16.50
C LEU A 8 -14.50 15.70 -17.88
N ALA A 9 -14.45 16.73 -18.73
CA ALA A 9 -14.92 16.65 -20.13
C ALA A 9 -13.99 15.79 -21.03
N ARG A 10 -12.83 15.36 -20.55
CA ARG A 10 -11.81 14.63 -21.32
C ARG A 10 -11.49 13.24 -20.79
N ILE A 11 -12.12 12.81 -19.69
CA ILE A 11 -11.91 11.46 -19.15
C ILE A 11 -12.59 10.41 -20.05
N SER A 12 -12.05 9.19 -20.05
CA SER A 12 -12.68 8.06 -20.72
C SER A 12 -13.98 7.64 -20.02
N PRO A 13 -14.92 6.99 -20.74
CA PRO A 13 -16.11 6.42 -20.10
C PRO A 13 -15.79 5.49 -18.92
N GLN A 14 -14.69 4.75 -19.00
CA GLN A 14 -14.24 3.87 -17.93
C GLN A 14 -13.81 4.68 -16.69
N MET A 15 -13.07 5.76 -16.87
CA MET A 15 -12.68 6.65 -15.77
C MET A 15 -13.89 7.36 -15.17
N ALA A 16 -14.87 7.78 -16.00
CA ALA A 16 -16.11 8.35 -15.50
C ALA A 16 -16.88 7.37 -14.61
N ALA A 17 -16.92 6.08 -14.98
CA ALA A 17 -17.54 5.05 -14.16
C ALA A 17 -16.79 4.82 -12.82
N VAL A 18 -15.45 4.89 -12.84
CA VAL A 18 -14.64 4.82 -11.61
C VAL A 18 -14.96 6.00 -10.69
N LEU A 19 -14.97 7.22 -11.19
CA LEU A 19 -15.29 8.41 -10.39
C LEU A 19 -16.71 8.34 -9.81
N ALA A 20 -17.69 7.93 -10.61
CA ALA A 20 -19.06 7.75 -10.12
C ALA A 20 -19.14 6.70 -9.00
N LYS A 21 -18.36 5.62 -9.10
CA LYS A 21 -18.28 4.60 -8.05
C LYS A 21 -17.55 5.12 -6.82
N GLU A 22 -16.49 5.90 -6.97
CA GLU A 22 -15.82 6.55 -5.85
C GLU A 22 -16.75 7.52 -5.11
N ASP A 23 -17.55 8.32 -5.83
CA ASP A 23 -18.54 9.21 -5.21
C ASP A 23 -19.62 8.44 -4.46
N GLU A 24 -20.09 7.31 -4.99
CA GLU A 24 -21.05 6.43 -4.31
C GLU A 24 -20.49 5.85 -3.00
N LEU A 25 -19.21 5.43 -3.03
CA LEU A 25 -18.55 4.79 -1.88
C LEU A 25 -17.99 5.78 -0.87
N ALA A 26 -17.69 7.00 -1.30
CA ALA A 26 -16.99 7.97 -0.47
C ALA A 26 -17.80 8.41 0.76
N GLY A 27 -19.14 8.50 0.65
CA GLY A 27 -19.95 9.05 1.74
C GLY A 27 -19.30 10.34 2.28
N ASP A 28 -19.01 10.37 3.58
CA ASP A 28 -18.29 11.47 4.23
C ASP A 28 -16.76 11.33 4.18
N ALA A 29 -16.22 10.42 3.37
CA ALA A 29 -14.77 10.16 3.28
C ALA A 29 -13.97 11.38 2.81
N ASN A 30 -14.62 12.31 2.12
CA ASN A 30 -14.03 13.57 1.66
C ASN A 30 -14.21 14.74 2.64
N ASP A 31 -14.82 14.50 3.81
CA ASP A 31 -14.95 15.53 4.85
C ASP A 31 -13.59 15.77 5.53
N THR A 32 -12.89 16.79 5.06
CA THR A 32 -11.62 17.22 5.63
C THR A 32 -11.76 17.91 6.99
N SER A 33 -12.98 18.19 7.47
CA SER A 33 -13.23 18.78 8.78
C SER A 33 -13.21 17.76 9.92
N ALA A 34 -13.33 16.47 9.60
CA ALA A 34 -13.49 15.38 10.55
C ALA A 34 -12.22 15.00 11.34
N GLY A 35 -11.08 15.59 11.07
CA GLY A 35 -9.80 15.22 11.68
C GLY A 35 -9.18 13.95 11.07
N PHE A 36 -7.86 13.78 11.27
CA PHE A 36 -7.08 12.76 10.55
C PHE A 36 -7.47 11.32 10.88
N ALA A 37 -7.83 11.04 12.13
CA ALA A 37 -8.23 9.68 12.54
C ALA A 37 -9.49 9.25 11.77
N GLN A 38 -10.53 10.06 11.78
CA GLN A 38 -11.77 9.77 11.07
C GLN A 38 -11.56 9.69 9.55
N MET A 39 -10.75 10.60 8.99
CA MET A 39 -10.40 10.55 7.56
C MET A 39 -9.75 9.20 7.18
N ARG A 40 -8.89 8.65 8.03
CA ARG A 40 -8.26 7.34 7.79
C ARG A 40 -9.27 6.20 7.87
N GLU A 41 -10.14 6.21 8.86
CA GLU A 41 -11.21 5.21 8.98
C GLU A 41 -12.13 5.24 7.75
N ASN A 42 -12.56 6.41 7.34
CA ASN A 42 -13.39 6.60 6.15
C ASN A 42 -12.67 6.12 4.88
N TYR A 43 -11.36 6.41 4.77
CA TYR A 43 -10.55 5.96 3.64
C TYR A 43 -10.44 4.43 3.58
N VAL A 44 -10.21 3.77 4.73
CA VAL A 44 -10.20 2.31 4.82
C VAL A 44 -11.54 1.72 4.38
N ALA A 45 -12.65 2.27 4.89
CA ALA A 45 -14.00 1.83 4.53
C ALA A 45 -14.27 2.00 3.02
N GLY A 46 -13.91 3.15 2.46
CA GLY A 46 -14.08 3.43 1.02
C GLY A 46 -13.21 2.52 0.13
N ARG A 47 -12.09 1.99 0.66
CA ARG A 47 -11.22 1.08 -0.09
C ARG A 47 -11.64 -0.39 0.00
N ALA A 48 -12.51 -0.77 0.90
CA ALA A 48 -12.94 -2.17 1.08
C ALA A 48 -13.48 -2.78 -0.23
N TRP A 49 -14.39 -2.08 -0.91
CA TRP A 49 -14.95 -2.54 -2.19
C TRP A 49 -13.90 -2.72 -3.28
N TRP A 50 -12.91 -1.82 -3.36
CA TRP A 50 -11.83 -1.90 -4.34
C TRP A 50 -10.88 -3.07 -4.10
N ASN A 51 -10.85 -3.61 -2.89
CA ASN A 51 -10.06 -4.78 -2.51
C ASN A 51 -10.78 -6.11 -2.76
N GLU A 52 -12.08 -6.10 -3.07
CA GLU A 52 -12.83 -7.31 -3.39
C GLU A 52 -12.26 -8.03 -4.63
N GLY A 53 -12.31 -9.35 -4.62
CA GLY A 53 -11.81 -10.18 -5.71
C GLY A 53 -10.29 -10.11 -5.87
N ALA A 54 -9.56 -9.80 -4.81
CA ALA A 54 -8.10 -9.87 -4.79
C ALA A 54 -7.63 -11.31 -5.09
N PRO A 55 -6.53 -11.49 -5.86
CA PRO A 55 -5.99 -12.82 -6.11
C PRO A 55 -5.57 -13.53 -4.82
N GLU A 56 -5.81 -14.84 -4.77
CA GLU A 56 -5.28 -15.67 -3.68
C GLU A 56 -3.76 -15.78 -3.79
N MET A 57 -3.12 -15.76 -2.62
CA MET A 57 -1.69 -15.96 -2.44
C MET A 57 -1.45 -17.33 -1.81
N ASP A 58 -0.29 -17.90 -2.07
CA ASP A 58 0.17 -19.07 -1.33
C ASP A 58 0.25 -18.76 0.17
N ARG A 59 0.82 -17.59 0.48
CA ARG A 59 0.96 -17.13 1.86
C ARG A 59 0.94 -15.60 1.94
N VAL A 60 0.28 -15.08 2.99
CA VAL A 60 0.38 -13.67 3.41
C VAL A 60 0.83 -13.65 4.86
N VAL A 61 1.82 -12.84 5.19
CA VAL A 61 2.40 -12.78 6.54
C VAL A 61 2.57 -11.32 6.97
N ASP A 62 1.95 -10.96 8.07
CA ASP A 62 2.23 -9.70 8.75
C ASP A 62 3.43 -9.88 9.67
N ASP A 63 4.36 -8.93 9.62
CA ASP A 63 5.63 -8.96 10.34
C ASP A 63 6.07 -7.52 10.66
N ALA A 64 7.23 -7.37 11.26
CA ALA A 64 7.80 -6.06 11.55
C ALA A 64 9.31 -6.03 11.33
N VAL A 65 9.79 -4.87 10.92
CA VAL A 65 11.21 -4.55 10.76
C VAL A 65 11.58 -3.47 11.77
N GLU A 66 12.72 -3.62 12.43
CA GLU A 66 13.23 -2.59 13.32
C GLU A 66 13.63 -1.34 12.54
N GLY A 67 13.13 -0.19 12.98
CA GLY A 67 13.41 1.12 12.40
C GLY A 67 13.93 2.11 13.44
N SER A 68 14.41 3.25 12.98
CA SER A 68 14.98 4.30 13.85
C SER A 68 13.98 4.87 14.87
N PHE A 69 12.69 4.66 14.66
CA PHE A 69 11.62 5.17 15.50
C PHE A 69 10.77 4.06 16.15
N GLY A 70 11.24 2.81 16.10
CA GLY A 70 10.55 1.60 16.55
C GLY A 70 10.14 0.71 15.39
N ALA A 71 9.37 -0.34 15.68
CA ALA A 71 8.96 -1.33 14.70
C ALA A 71 8.14 -0.72 13.55
N ILE A 72 8.46 -1.13 12.34
CA ILE A 72 7.78 -0.77 11.10
C ILE A 72 6.99 -1.98 10.65
N GLY A 73 5.66 -1.88 10.60
CA GLY A 73 4.81 -2.95 10.10
C GLY A 73 5.09 -3.26 8.63
N VAL A 74 5.11 -4.53 8.29
CA VAL A 74 5.22 -4.97 6.90
C VAL A 74 4.26 -6.13 6.65
N ARG A 75 3.74 -6.23 5.42
CA ARG A 75 2.98 -7.40 4.96
C ARG A 75 3.65 -8.00 3.75
N ARG A 76 3.96 -9.29 3.85
CA ARG A 76 4.62 -10.06 2.79
C ARG A 76 3.61 -10.92 2.06
N TYR A 77 3.57 -10.81 0.74
CA TYR A 77 2.68 -11.56 -0.14
C TYR A 77 3.50 -12.51 -0.98
N TYR A 78 3.28 -13.81 -0.84
CA TYR A 78 3.95 -14.84 -1.62
C TYR A 78 2.99 -15.42 -2.65
N PRO A 79 3.24 -15.23 -3.96
CA PRO A 79 2.35 -15.73 -5.01
C PRO A 79 2.43 -17.24 -5.22
N CYS A 80 3.52 -17.86 -4.77
CA CYS A 80 3.80 -19.30 -4.82
C CYS A 80 4.75 -19.65 -3.67
N GLU A 81 4.85 -20.95 -3.39
CA GLU A 81 5.79 -21.49 -2.44
C GLU A 81 7.25 -21.18 -2.88
N ILE A 82 8.07 -20.80 -1.91
CA ILE A 82 9.52 -20.70 -2.06
C ILE A 82 10.11 -21.91 -1.35
N ALA A 83 10.84 -22.75 -2.08
CA ALA A 83 11.46 -23.94 -1.54
C ALA A 83 12.41 -23.61 -0.38
N GLU A 84 12.54 -24.52 0.56
CA GLU A 84 13.43 -24.35 1.70
C GLU A 84 14.88 -24.05 1.23
N GLY A 85 15.46 -22.99 1.79
CA GLY A 85 16.81 -22.52 1.43
C GLY A 85 16.92 -21.77 0.11
N ALA A 86 15.84 -21.69 -0.69
CA ALA A 86 15.80 -20.86 -1.89
C ALA A 86 15.43 -19.40 -1.55
N THR A 87 15.76 -18.50 -2.47
CA THR A 87 15.38 -17.08 -2.42
C THR A 87 14.81 -16.64 -3.75
N ALA A 88 13.99 -15.59 -3.73
CA ALA A 88 13.46 -14.92 -4.91
C ALA A 88 13.64 -13.40 -4.77
N PRO A 89 13.81 -12.65 -5.87
CA PRO A 89 13.75 -11.20 -5.82
C PRO A 89 12.38 -10.75 -5.30
N ALA A 90 12.29 -9.58 -4.70
CA ALA A 90 11.04 -9.07 -4.16
C ALA A 90 10.77 -7.64 -4.61
N ILE A 91 9.50 -7.26 -4.59
CA ILE A 91 9.05 -5.88 -4.80
C ILE A 91 8.78 -5.26 -3.44
N VAL A 92 9.45 -4.16 -3.12
CA VAL A 92 9.08 -3.31 -1.97
C VAL A 92 7.98 -2.36 -2.41
N TYR A 93 6.83 -2.42 -1.75
CA TYR A 93 5.69 -1.60 -2.07
C TYR A 93 5.43 -0.56 -0.98
N VAL A 94 5.48 0.71 -1.36
CA VAL A 94 5.20 1.85 -0.49
C VAL A 94 3.89 2.47 -0.96
N HIS A 95 2.85 2.40 -0.15
CA HIS A 95 1.51 2.81 -0.55
C HIS A 95 1.37 4.33 -0.74
N GLY A 96 0.40 4.73 -1.57
CA GLY A 96 -0.02 6.12 -1.73
C GLY A 96 -0.94 6.59 -0.60
N GLY A 97 -1.30 7.88 -0.64
CA GLY A 97 -2.19 8.50 0.36
C GLY A 97 -1.68 9.83 0.90
N GLY A 98 -0.76 10.50 0.16
CA GLY A 98 -0.23 11.82 0.51
C GLY A 98 0.52 11.85 1.83
N PHE A 99 1.07 10.72 2.28
CA PHE A 99 1.69 10.52 3.60
C PHE A 99 0.75 10.71 4.80
N VAL A 100 -0.56 10.84 4.57
CA VAL A 100 -1.57 11.12 5.60
C VAL A 100 -2.56 9.96 5.73
N LEU A 101 -2.86 9.29 4.63
CA LEU A 101 -3.83 8.23 4.49
C LEU A 101 -3.16 6.94 3.97
N GLY A 102 -3.87 5.83 4.11
CA GLY A 102 -3.43 4.53 3.62
C GLY A 102 -2.80 3.68 4.71
N ASN A 103 -2.83 2.39 4.48
CA ASN A 103 -2.22 1.34 5.28
C ASN A 103 -2.11 0.06 4.43
N LEU A 104 -1.69 -1.05 5.03
CA LEU A 104 -1.57 -2.35 4.36
C LEU A 104 -2.89 -2.85 3.77
N ASP A 105 -4.02 -2.61 4.46
CA ASP A 105 -5.33 -3.10 4.02
C ASP A 105 -5.87 -2.31 2.82
N THR A 106 -5.65 -1.00 2.79
CA THR A 106 -6.15 -0.15 1.69
C THR A 106 -5.51 -0.45 0.35
N HIS A 107 -4.36 -1.12 0.33
CA HIS A 107 -3.60 -1.47 -0.87
C HIS A 107 -3.38 -2.99 -1.02
N ASP A 108 -4.11 -3.82 -0.27
CA ASP A 108 -3.94 -5.28 -0.25
C ASP A 108 -4.09 -5.91 -1.65
N ARG A 109 -5.18 -5.59 -2.37
CA ARG A 109 -5.42 -6.12 -3.71
C ARG A 109 -4.32 -5.77 -4.71
N ILE A 110 -3.80 -4.54 -4.67
CA ILE A 110 -2.72 -4.09 -5.55
C ILE A 110 -1.46 -4.92 -5.31
N CYS A 111 -1.09 -5.13 -4.04
CA CYS A 111 0.07 -5.94 -3.67
C CYS A 111 -0.09 -7.39 -4.14
N ARG A 112 -1.28 -7.98 -3.96
CA ARG A 112 -1.59 -9.34 -4.46
C ARG A 112 -1.51 -9.43 -5.98
N ILE A 113 -2.06 -8.45 -6.69
CA ILE A 113 -1.98 -8.40 -8.16
C ILE A 113 -0.52 -8.29 -8.61
N LEU A 114 0.27 -7.43 -7.97
CA LEU A 114 1.69 -7.28 -8.29
C LEU A 114 2.45 -8.59 -8.06
N ALA A 115 2.28 -9.21 -6.89
CA ALA A 115 2.91 -10.49 -6.59
C ALA A 115 2.53 -11.56 -7.61
N LYS A 116 1.23 -11.71 -7.91
CA LYS A 116 0.73 -12.71 -8.84
C LYS A 116 1.23 -12.51 -10.27
N ARG A 117 1.28 -11.25 -10.73
CA ARG A 117 1.73 -10.91 -12.09
C ARG A 117 3.22 -10.99 -12.27
N ALA A 118 3.98 -10.58 -11.26
CA ALA A 118 5.44 -10.63 -11.29
C ALA A 118 5.99 -12.04 -10.97
N GLY A 119 5.22 -12.88 -10.29
CA GLY A 119 5.67 -14.21 -9.84
C GLY A 119 6.71 -14.15 -8.72
N VAL A 120 6.80 -13.02 -8.02
CA VAL A 120 7.78 -12.81 -6.93
C VAL A 120 7.08 -12.22 -5.69
N PRO A 121 7.66 -12.38 -4.49
CA PRO A 121 7.13 -11.75 -3.30
C PRO A 121 6.98 -10.24 -3.41
N VAL A 122 5.94 -9.70 -2.75
CA VAL A 122 5.78 -8.27 -2.50
C VAL A 122 5.87 -8.03 -1.01
N VAL A 123 6.64 -7.02 -0.59
CA VAL A 123 6.74 -6.55 0.80
C VAL A 123 6.15 -5.16 0.87
N ALA A 124 4.94 -5.04 1.42
CA ALA A 124 4.28 -3.77 1.63
C ALA A 124 4.71 -3.17 2.97
N VAL A 125 4.95 -1.86 2.98
CA VAL A 125 5.45 -1.11 4.13
C VAL A 125 4.34 -0.28 4.74
N ASP A 126 4.10 -0.45 6.04
CA ASP A 126 3.18 0.37 6.83
C ASP A 126 3.94 1.52 7.51
N TYR A 127 4.36 2.47 6.69
CA TYR A 127 5.12 3.60 7.17
C TYR A 127 4.25 4.57 7.97
N ARG A 128 4.87 5.29 8.91
CA ARG A 128 4.18 6.25 9.78
C ARG A 128 3.65 7.44 9.00
N LEU A 129 2.42 7.81 9.32
CA LEU A 129 1.70 8.87 8.64
C LEU A 129 1.88 10.24 9.33
N SER A 130 1.77 11.29 8.54
CA SER A 130 1.65 12.66 9.02
C SER A 130 0.20 12.93 9.50
N PRO A 131 0.00 13.84 10.45
CA PRO A 131 0.97 14.76 11.05
C PRO A 131 1.77 14.18 12.21
N GLU A 132 1.48 12.97 12.68
CA GLU A 132 2.11 12.35 13.85
C GLU A 132 3.60 12.10 13.59
N ALA A 133 3.94 11.66 12.37
CA ALA A 133 5.31 11.49 11.91
C ALA A 133 5.60 12.40 10.72
N LYS A 134 6.43 13.41 10.95
CA LYS A 134 6.80 14.39 9.91
C LYS A 134 7.90 13.85 9.01
N TYR A 135 8.02 14.46 7.81
CA TYR A 135 9.18 14.25 6.94
C TYR A 135 10.49 14.39 7.75
N PRO A 136 11.46 13.49 7.60
CA PRO A 136 11.55 12.42 6.60
C PRO A 136 11.19 11.01 7.14
N SER A 137 10.33 10.86 8.16
CA SER A 137 10.07 9.58 8.83
C SER A 137 9.66 8.48 7.86
N ALA A 138 8.62 8.67 7.04
CA ALA A 138 8.14 7.68 6.08
C ALA A 138 9.25 7.24 5.09
N VAL A 139 10.07 8.18 4.63
CA VAL A 139 11.19 7.88 3.71
C VAL A 139 12.25 7.03 4.39
N ARG A 140 12.59 7.34 5.65
CA ARG A 140 13.56 6.57 6.44
C ARG A 140 13.05 5.17 6.74
N GLU A 141 11.76 5.02 7.03
CA GLU A 141 11.15 3.72 7.30
C GLU A 141 11.12 2.85 6.04
N ALA A 142 10.72 3.40 4.90
CA ALA A 142 10.79 2.66 3.63
C ALA A 142 12.23 2.23 3.29
N ALA A 143 13.21 3.11 3.52
CA ALA A 143 14.62 2.79 3.32
C ALA A 143 15.13 1.72 4.30
N ALA A 144 14.67 1.75 5.56
CA ALA A 144 15.03 0.75 6.57
C ALA A 144 14.49 -0.64 6.20
N VAL A 145 13.27 -0.75 5.69
CA VAL A 145 12.71 -2.02 5.19
C VAL A 145 13.54 -2.54 4.00
N ALA A 146 13.92 -1.69 3.06
CA ALA A 146 14.76 -2.09 1.93
C ALA A 146 16.14 -2.57 2.40
N ALA A 147 16.76 -1.88 3.36
CA ALA A 147 18.04 -2.30 3.95
C ALA A 147 17.91 -3.65 4.69
N HIS A 148 16.85 -3.82 5.47
CA HIS A 148 16.58 -5.10 6.15
C HIS A 148 16.44 -6.26 5.15
N LEU A 149 15.77 -6.06 4.04
CA LEU A 149 15.65 -7.10 3.01
C LEU A 149 17.01 -7.45 2.42
N HIS A 150 17.87 -6.46 2.18
CA HIS A 150 19.23 -6.70 1.69
C HIS A 150 20.08 -7.48 2.72
N GLU A 151 19.97 -7.16 4.00
CA GLU A 151 20.80 -7.76 5.05
C GLU A 151 20.27 -9.13 5.53
N ALA A 152 18.96 -9.24 5.69
CA ALA A 152 18.29 -10.36 6.36
C ALA A 152 17.17 -11.03 5.55
N GLY A 153 16.90 -10.59 4.31
CA GLY A 153 15.80 -11.08 3.47
C GLY A 153 15.81 -12.59 3.24
N LYS A 154 16.97 -13.24 3.32
CA LYS A 154 17.10 -14.70 3.19
C LYS A 154 16.24 -15.47 4.19
N ALA A 155 16.07 -14.96 5.41
CA ALA A 155 15.19 -15.57 6.41
C ALA A 155 13.72 -15.59 5.97
N TRP A 156 13.36 -14.72 5.03
CA TRP A 156 12.04 -14.63 4.45
C TRP A 156 11.93 -15.27 3.04
N GLY A 157 13.01 -15.91 2.56
CA GLY A 157 13.10 -16.44 1.20
C GLY A 157 13.25 -15.32 0.16
N ILE A 158 13.77 -14.18 0.53
CA ILE A 158 13.97 -13.01 -0.34
C ILE A 158 15.45 -12.82 -0.61
N ASP A 159 15.80 -12.61 -1.89
CA ASP A 159 17.13 -12.23 -2.33
C ASP A 159 17.24 -10.71 -2.26
N GLY A 160 18.06 -10.21 -1.37
CA GLY A 160 18.22 -8.80 -1.06
C GLY A 160 19.47 -8.14 -1.62
#